data_1a50569b01ee8eb9f170f93cd2404c15
#
_entry.id   1a50569b01ee8eb9f170f93cd2404c15
#
_cell.length_a   1.000
_cell.length_b   1.000
_cell.length_c   1.000
_cell.angle_alpha   90.00
_cell.angle_beta   90.00
_cell.angle_gamma   90.00
#
_symmetry.space_group_name_H-M   'P 1'
#
loop_
_entity.id
_entity.type
_entity.pdbx_description
1 polymer ?
#
loop_
_entity_poly.entity_id
_entity_poly.type
_entity_poly.pdbx_seq_one_letter_code
_entity_poly.pdbx_strand_id
1 'polypeptide(L)'
;LIFMKPIKLKIKTRLENYPIIIGTNIIKNLDLYLKKSSIVFNQCLLVIDKNVPKRMILKITKSLKNKKIFKFIYEANEKNKNLKYIDKILQILLDKKFSRQDCIITIGGGITGDVGGFAASLYKRGLSYINIPTTLLAQVDSSIGGKTGINTKEGKNLIGSFYQPKIVISDTDFLKTLNKREI
;
A
#
# COMPACT_ATOMS: atom_id res chain seq x y z
N LEU A 1 22.05 -7.74 -18.79
CA LEU A 1 20.70 -7.77 -18.17
C LEU A 1 19.78 -6.89 -19.02
N ILE A 2 18.87 -7.48 -19.76
CA ILE A 2 17.84 -6.75 -20.50
C ILE A 2 16.89 -6.18 -19.44
N PHE A 3 16.97 -4.88 -19.17
CA PHE A 3 16.00 -4.17 -18.34
C PHE A 3 14.69 -4.07 -19.13
N MET A 4 13.77 -4.97 -18.87
CA MET A 4 12.43 -4.87 -19.43
C MET A 4 11.78 -3.55 -18.98
N LYS A 5 11.22 -2.81 -19.93
CA LYS A 5 10.46 -1.58 -19.65
C LYS A 5 9.26 -1.94 -18.78
N PRO A 6 9.00 -1.19 -17.69
CA PRO A 6 7.83 -1.44 -16.86
C PRO A 6 6.53 -1.41 -17.65
N ILE A 7 5.64 -2.34 -17.35
CA ILE A 7 4.31 -2.44 -17.95
C ILE A 7 3.38 -1.51 -17.15
N LYS A 8 2.56 -0.72 -17.85
CA LYS A 8 1.51 0.11 -17.25
C LYS A 8 0.16 -0.41 -17.70
N LEU A 9 -0.63 -0.90 -16.76
CA LEU A 9 -2.04 -1.25 -16.97
C LEU A 9 -2.92 -0.12 -16.42
N LYS A 10 -4.11 0.04 -16.97
CA LYS A 10 -5.12 0.98 -16.46
C LYS A 10 -6.35 0.19 -16.04
N ILE A 11 -6.64 0.23 -14.75
CA ILE A 11 -7.86 -0.36 -14.21
C ILE A 11 -8.98 0.68 -14.34
N LYS A 12 -10.09 0.25 -14.91
CA LYS A 12 -11.31 1.05 -15.03
C LYS A 12 -12.35 0.47 -14.09
N THR A 13 -12.82 1.26 -13.14
CA THR A 13 -13.95 0.92 -12.26
C THR A 13 -15.08 1.93 -12.46
N ARG A 14 -16.25 1.65 -11.89
CA ARG A 14 -17.37 2.58 -11.94
C ARG A 14 -17.10 3.90 -11.20
N LEU A 15 -16.24 3.88 -10.17
CA LEU A 15 -15.99 5.03 -9.31
C LEU A 15 -14.70 5.78 -9.67
N GLU A 16 -13.61 5.05 -9.92
CA GLU A 16 -12.28 5.64 -10.16
C GLU A 16 -11.46 4.77 -11.12
N ASN A 17 -10.56 5.43 -11.86
CA ASN A 17 -9.58 4.75 -12.68
C ASN A 17 -8.20 4.94 -12.05
N TYR A 18 -7.40 3.88 -12.03
CA TYR A 18 -6.05 3.97 -11.51
C TYR A 18 -5.05 3.10 -12.30
N PRO A 19 -3.76 3.48 -12.34
CA PRO A 19 -2.74 2.67 -12.99
C PRO A 19 -2.20 1.58 -12.05
N ILE A 20 -1.80 0.46 -12.67
CA ILE A 20 -0.91 -0.52 -12.08
C ILE A 20 0.41 -0.46 -12.87
N ILE A 21 1.52 -0.29 -12.16
CA ILE A 21 2.86 -0.34 -12.74
C ILE A 21 3.51 -1.65 -12.31
N ILE A 22 3.91 -2.46 -13.28
CA ILE A 22 4.51 -3.78 -13.04
C ILE A 22 5.93 -3.77 -13.60
N GLY A 23 6.90 -4.23 -12.81
CA GLY A 23 8.28 -4.34 -13.28
C GLY A 23 9.25 -4.76 -12.20
N THR A 24 10.52 -4.83 -12.56
CA THR A 24 11.61 -5.24 -11.67
C THR A 24 12.37 -4.02 -11.17
N ASN A 25 12.62 -3.92 -9.87
CA ASN A 25 13.35 -2.82 -9.21
C ASN A 25 12.75 -1.43 -9.49
N ILE A 26 11.42 -1.36 -9.67
CA ILE A 26 10.72 -0.11 -9.98
C ILE A 26 10.51 0.78 -8.75
N ILE A 27 10.51 0.21 -7.55
CA ILE A 27 10.36 0.98 -6.29
C ILE A 27 11.47 2.01 -6.07
N LYS A 28 12.67 1.83 -6.67
CA LYS A 28 13.74 2.82 -6.61
C LYS A 28 13.35 4.16 -7.26
N ASN A 29 12.40 4.12 -8.19
CA ASN A 29 11.90 5.27 -8.93
C ASN A 29 10.43 5.61 -8.54
N LEU A 30 9.98 5.23 -7.35
CA LEU A 30 8.60 5.40 -6.89
C LEU A 30 8.10 6.85 -7.09
N ASP A 31 8.88 7.85 -6.65
CA ASP A 31 8.51 9.27 -6.81
C ASP A 31 8.24 9.65 -8.27
N LEU A 32 9.02 9.11 -9.21
CA LEU A 32 8.80 9.33 -10.65
C LEU A 32 7.44 8.79 -11.13
N TYR A 33 7.07 7.58 -10.69
CA TYR A 33 5.77 6.99 -11.08
C TYR A 33 4.60 7.73 -10.46
N LEU A 34 4.75 8.18 -9.21
CA LEU A 34 3.75 9.00 -8.54
C LEU A 34 3.53 10.33 -9.28
N LYS A 35 4.60 11.04 -9.61
CA LYS A 35 4.55 12.30 -10.39
C LYS A 35 3.91 12.09 -11.77
N LYS A 36 4.30 11.04 -12.50
CA LYS A 36 3.71 10.69 -13.80
C LYS A 36 2.22 10.32 -13.73
N SER A 37 1.74 9.98 -12.54
CA SER A 37 0.32 9.71 -12.27
C SER A 37 -0.38 10.87 -11.58
N SER A 38 0.23 12.06 -11.56
CA SER A 38 -0.28 13.29 -10.92
C SER A 38 -0.61 13.11 -9.43
N ILE A 39 0.12 12.22 -8.75
CA ILE A 39 -0.03 11.97 -7.31
C ILE A 39 1.03 12.82 -6.60
N VAL A 40 0.56 13.87 -5.92
CA VAL A 40 1.41 14.83 -5.20
C VAL A 40 0.98 14.86 -3.74
N PHE A 41 1.93 14.83 -2.82
CA PHE A 41 1.71 14.96 -1.38
C PHE A 41 2.98 15.53 -0.71
N ASN A 42 2.84 16.04 0.51
CA ASN A 42 3.97 16.58 1.28
C ASN A 42 4.48 15.56 2.31
N GLN A 43 3.59 14.81 2.92
CA GLN A 43 3.93 13.77 3.89
C GLN A 43 3.15 12.48 3.61
N CYS A 44 3.72 11.36 4.03
CA CYS A 44 3.09 10.05 3.90
C CYS A 44 3.32 9.18 5.13
N LEU A 45 2.35 8.30 5.40
CA LEU A 45 2.48 7.22 6.36
C LEU A 45 2.72 5.91 5.59
N LEU A 46 3.87 5.30 5.81
CA LEU A 46 4.17 3.95 5.33
C LEU A 46 3.61 2.94 6.34
N VAL A 47 2.62 2.16 5.93
CA VAL A 47 2.08 1.01 6.68
C VAL A 47 2.78 -0.23 6.16
N ILE A 48 3.62 -0.86 6.99
CA ILE A 48 4.61 -1.84 6.54
C ILE A 48 4.42 -3.16 7.31
N ASP A 49 4.34 -4.27 6.57
CA ASP A 49 4.50 -5.60 7.19
C ASP A 49 5.94 -5.79 7.67
N LYS A 50 6.11 -6.23 8.93
CA LYS A 50 7.42 -6.49 9.54
C LYS A 50 8.32 -7.43 8.73
N ASN A 51 7.72 -8.32 7.93
CA ASN A 51 8.43 -9.29 7.10
C ASN A 51 9.03 -8.70 5.82
N VAL A 52 8.66 -7.47 5.46
CA VAL A 52 9.26 -6.79 4.30
C VAL A 52 10.73 -6.48 4.56
N PRO A 53 11.65 -6.92 3.69
CA PRO A 53 13.09 -6.73 3.91
C PRO A 53 13.48 -5.26 4.03
N LYS A 54 14.28 -4.92 5.03
CA LYS A 54 14.76 -3.53 5.28
C LYS A 54 15.38 -2.88 4.05
N ARG A 55 16.09 -3.65 3.20
CA ARG A 55 16.68 -3.14 1.95
C ARG A 55 15.64 -2.59 0.97
N MET A 56 14.44 -3.21 0.92
CA MET A 56 13.35 -2.76 0.04
C MET A 56 12.72 -1.48 0.60
N ILE A 57 12.51 -1.42 1.92
CA ILE A 57 12.01 -0.22 2.61
C ILE A 57 12.97 0.96 2.38
N LEU A 58 14.29 0.72 2.45
CA LEU A 58 15.31 1.75 2.18
C LEU A 58 15.25 2.27 0.74
N LYS A 59 15.01 1.42 -0.25
CA LYS A 59 14.83 1.87 -1.66
C LYS A 59 13.63 2.82 -1.78
N ILE A 60 12.50 2.46 -1.15
CA ILE A 60 11.27 3.27 -1.15
C ILE A 60 11.52 4.62 -0.45
N THR A 61 12.08 4.61 0.76
CA THR A 61 12.33 5.85 1.51
C THR A 61 13.35 6.76 0.81
N LYS A 62 14.38 6.21 0.16
CA LYS A 62 15.33 6.98 -0.66
C LYS A 62 14.65 7.62 -1.87
N SER A 63 13.72 6.91 -2.53
CA SER A 63 12.94 7.47 -3.64
C SER A 63 12.05 8.63 -3.18
N LEU A 64 11.56 8.61 -1.94
CA LEU A 64 10.69 9.62 -1.35
C LEU A 64 11.44 10.65 -0.47
N LYS A 65 12.77 10.81 -0.65
CA LYS A 65 13.63 11.63 0.23
C LYS A 65 13.17 13.09 0.43
N ASN A 66 12.43 13.63 -0.53
CA ASN A 66 11.89 15.01 -0.48
C ASN A 66 10.51 15.10 0.20
N LYS A 67 10.04 14.01 0.81
CA LYS A 67 8.76 13.91 1.52
C LYS A 67 8.99 13.69 3.01
N LYS A 68 8.08 14.17 3.84
CA LYS A 68 8.07 13.83 5.26
C LYS A 68 7.46 12.43 5.44
N ILE A 69 8.26 11.48 5.95
CA ILE A 69 7.90 10.07 6.01
C ILE A 69 7.71 9.64 7.47
N PHE A 70 6.54 9.08 7.77
CA PHE A 70 6.26 8.35 9.00
C PHE A 70 6.13 6.87 8.69
N LYS A 71 6.38 6.02 9.68
CA LYS A 71 6.33 4.57 9.51
C LYS A 71 5.50 3.93 10.62
N PHE A 72 4.63 3.03 10.24
CA PHE A 72 3.94 2.11 11.12
C PHE A 72 4.27 0.69 10.67
N ILE A 73 5.12 0.00 11.45
CA ILE A 73 5.56 -1.36 11.17
C ILE A 73 4.82 -2.30 12.11
N TYR A 74 4.19 -3.33 11.57
CA TYR A 74 3.44 -4.28 12.37
C TYR A 74 3.51 -5.69 11.77
N GLU A 75 3.09 -6.67 12.53
CA GLU A 75 2.95 -8.05 12.07
C GLU A 75 1.62 -8.20 11.34
N ALA A 76 1.65 -8.28 10.01
CA ALA A 76 0.48 -8.45 9.16
C ALA A 76 0.05 -9.92 9.16
N ASN A 77 -0.87 -10.27 10.05
CA ASN A 77 -1.51 -11.57 10.13
C ASN A 77 -3.02 -11.41 10.38
N GLU A 78 -3.78 -12.52 10.25
CA GLU A 78 -5.23 -12.49 10.41
C GLU A 78 -5.69 -12.01 11.81
N LYS A 79 -4.91 -12.27 12.87
CA LYS A 79 -5.21 -11.80 14.23
C LYS A 79 -5.09 -10.28 14.34
N ASN A 80 -4.18 -9.68 13.59
CA ASN A 80 -3.89 -8.25 13.60
C ASN A 80 -4.69 -7.49 12.54
N LYS A 81 -5.47 -8.16 11.72
CA LYS A 81 -6.42 -7.56 10.76
C LYS A 81 -7.71 -7.17 11.48
N ASN A 82 -7.66 -6.18 12.37
CA ASN A 82 -8.75 -5.81 13.25
C ASN A 82 -8.79 -4.30 13.54
N LEU A 83 -9.87 -3.83 14.21
CA LEU A 83 -10.12 -2.43 14.51
C LEU A 83 -9.01 -1.78 15.35
N LYS A 84 -8.34 -2.53 16.25
CA LYS A 84 -7.24 -2.02 17.08
C LYS A 84 -6.08 -1.50 16.23
N TYR A 85 -5.76 -2.15 15.12
CA TYR A 85 -4.69 -1.70 14.21
C TYR A 85 -5.13 -0.54 13.33
N ILE A 86 -6.40 -0.47 12.96
CA ILE A 86 -6.97 0.72 12.31
C ILE A 86 -6.85 1.93 13.23
N ASP A 87 -7.25 1.80 14.50
CA ASP A 87 -7.15 2.87 15.48
C ASP A 87 -5.72 3.41 15.64
N LYS A 88 -4.73 2.51 15.77
CA LYS A 88 -3.31 2.91 15.82
C LYS A 88 -2.88 3.72 14.61
N ILE A 89 -3.30 3.34 13.41
CA ILE A 89 -2.97 4.06 12.18
C ILE A 89 -3.64 5.44 12.22
N LEU A 90 -4.93 5.51 12.58
CA LEU A 90 -5.68 6.76 12.66
C LEU A 90 -5.07 7.72 13.70
N GLN A 91 -4.63 7.21 14.86
CA GLN A 91 -3.96 8.03 15.88
C GLN A 91 -2.67 8.66 15.32
N ILE A 92 -1.83 7.89 14.60
CA ILE A 92 -0.62 8.45 13.98
C ILE A 92 -0.99 9.58 12.99
N LEU A 93 -2.03 9.39 12.18
CA LEU A 93 -2.47 10.40 11.22
C LEU A 93 -2.96 11.68 11.92
N LEU A 94 -3.66 11.54 13.04
CA LEU A 94 -4.14 12.65 13.88
C LEU A 94 -2.96 13.39 14.55
N ASP A 95 -2.09 12.67 15.25
CA ASP A 95 -0.94 13.22 15.97
C ASP A 95 0.03 13.96 15.04
N LYS A 96 0.23 13.43 13.84
CA LYS A 96 1.10 14.04 12.82
C LYS A 96 0.38 15.04 11.92
N LYS A 97 -0.90 15.36 12.25
CA LYS A 97 -1.71 16.39 11.57
C LYS A 97 -1.78 16.20 10.05
N PHE A 98 -2.01 14.97 9.61
CA PHE A 98 -2.16 14.69 8.18
C PHE A 98 -3.31 15.52 7.57
N SER A 99 -3.06 16.08 6.39
CA SER A 99 -4.06 16.79 5.58
C SER A 99 -4.73 15.84 4.59
N ARG A 100 -5.79 16.28 3.92
CA ARG A 100 -6.42 15.50 2.83
C ARG A 100 -5.53 15.34 1.59
N GLN A 101 -4.48 16.15 1.48
CA GLN A 101 -3.51 16.10 0.36
C GLN A 101 -2.37 15.10 0.63
N ASP A 102 -2.26 14.57 1.83
CA ASP A 102 -1.25 13.58 2.20
C ASP A 102 -1.71 12.17 1.82
N CYS A 103 -0.90 11.15 2.09
CA CYS A 103 -1.25 9.79 1.69
C CYS A 103 -0.82 8.71 2.68
N ILE A 104 -1.48 7.55 2.57
CA ILE A 104 -1.01 6.27 3.11
C ILE A 104 -0.38 5.49 1.97
N ILE A 105 0.77 4.87 2.24
CA ILE A 105 1.43 3.91 1.35
C ILE A 105 1.54 2.58 2.08
N THR A 106 0.86 1.56 1.58
CA THR A 106 0.97 0.20 2.15
C THR A 106 2.09 -0.58 1.46
N ILE A 107 2.85 -1.33 2.24
CA ILE A 107 3.96 -2.16 1.77
C ILE A 107 3.85 -3.51 2.46
N GLY A 108 3.29 -4.51 1.76
CA GLY A 108 3.03 -5.82 2.34
C GLY A 108 2.12 -6.70 1.48
N GLY A 109 1.66 -7.79 2.04
CA GLY A 109 0.66 -8.66 1.45
C GLY A 109 -0.76 -8.09 1.51
N GLY A 110 -1.77 -8.90 1.14
CA GLY A 110 -3.19 -8.51 1.12
C GLY A 110 -3.69 -7.94 2.44
N ILE A 111 -3.30 -8.51 3.59
CA ILE A 111 -3.69 -8.02 4.91
C ILE A 111 -3.24 -6.56 5.11
N THR A 112 -2.01 -6.24 4.69
CA THR A 112 -1.49 -4.87 4.81
C THR A 112 -2.25 -3.90 3.90
N GLY A 113 -2.57 -4.34 2.68
CA GLY A 113 -3.40 -3.58 1.75
C GLY A 113 -4.79 -3.29 2.32
N ASP A 114 -5.44 -4.32 2.87
CA ASP A 114 -6.78 -4.22 3.46
C ASP A 114 -6.81 -3.25 4.65
N VAL A 115 -5.89 -3.42 5.61
CA VAL A 115 -5.82 -2.59 6.82
C VAL A 115 -5.48 -1.13 6.47
N GLY A 116 -4.45 -0.91 5.65
CA GLY A 116 -4.03 0.46 5.31
C GLY A 116 -5.02 1.17 4.39
N GLY A 117 -5.61 0.45 3.43
CA GLY A 117 -6.65 0.99 2.56
C GLY A 117 -7.93 1.34 3.33
N PHE A 118 -8.35 0.49 4.29
CA PHE A 118 -9.50 0.79 5.15
C PHE A 118 -9.23 1.99 6.06
N ALA A 119 -8.05 2.08 6.68
CA ALA A 119 -7.67 3.27 7.46
C ALA A 119 -7.68 4.54 6.59
N ALA A 120 -7.19 4.46 5.35
CA ALA A 120 -7.23 5.58 4.40
C ALA A 120 -8.66 6.01 4.07
N SER A 121 -9.59 5.07 3.91
CA SER A 121 -10.99 5.38 3.62
C SER A 121 -11.68 6.13 4.76
N LEU A 122 -11.31 5.84 6.01
CA LEU A 122 -11.90 6.43 7.21
C LEU A 122 -11.36 7.84 7.51
N TYR A 123 -10.03 8.03 7.36
CA TYR A 123 -9.41 9.28 7.75
C TYR A 123 -9.89 10.45 6.89
N LYS A 124 -10.46 11.48 7.54
CA LYS A 124 -11.02 12.68 6.87
C LYS A 124 -11.96 12.37 5.70
N ARG A 125 -12.68 11.25 5.75
CA ARG A 125 -13.61 10.74 4.70
C ARG A 125 -12.91 10.41 3.39
N GLY A 126 -11.64 10.01 3.47
CA GLY A 126 -10.82 9.59 2.34
C GLY A 126 -9.48 10.30 2.27
N LEU A 127 -8.41 9.53 2.38
CA LEU A 127 -7.02 9.95 2.21
C LEU A 127 -6.45 9.21 1.01
N SER A 128 -5.59 9.86 0.21
CA SER A 128 -4.94 9.18 -0.91
C SER A 128 -4.25 7.88 -0.46
N TYR A 129 -4.49 6.81 -1.20
CA TYR A 129 -3.99 5.47 -0.90
C TYR A 129 -3.13 4.96 -2.05
N ILE A 130 -1.92 4.48 -1.73
CA ILE A 130 -0.96 3.89 -2.67
C ILE A 130 -0.66 2.49 -2.18
N ASN A 131 -0.76 1.49 -3.07
CA ASN A 131 -0.51 0.10 -2.70
C ASN A 131 0.76 -0.44 -3.35
N ILE A 132 1.65 -1.00 -2.53
CA ILE A 132 2.87 -1.71 -2.97
C ILE A 132 2.76 -3.16 -2.49
N PRO A 133 2.10 -4.03 -3.27
CA PRO A 133 1.93 -5.44 -2.91
C PRO A 133 3.26 -6.18 -2.98
N THR A 134 3.56 -6.99 -1.96
CA THR A 134 4.85 -7.69 -1.83
C THR A 134 4.77 -9.20 -1.91
N THR A 135 3.57 -9.79 -1.86
CA THR A 135 3.33 -11.23 -2.06
C THR A 135 2.75 -11.50 -3.44
N LEU A 136 2.91 -12.71 -3.98
CA LEU A 136 2.37 -13.06 -5.29
C LEU A 136 0.85 -12.86 -5.33
N LEU A 137 0.11 -13.42 -4.36
CA LEU A 137 -1.33 -13.28 -4.28
C LEU A 137 -1.77 -11.79 -4.23
N ALA A 138 -1.01 -10.95 -3.52
CA ALA A 138 -1.34 -9.53 -3.48
C ALA A 138 -1.05 -8.84 -4.82
N GLN A 139 -0.02 -9.23 -5.55
CA GLN A 139 0.32 -8.64 -6.84
C GLN A 139 -0.69 -8.99 -7.94
N VAL A 140 -1.26 -10.21 -7.91
CA VAL A 140 -2.14 -10.70 -8.99
C VAL A 140 -3.62 -10.60 -8.68
N ASP A 141 -4.01 -10.41 -7.41
CA ASP A 141 -5.42 -10.45 -6.97
C ASP A 141 -5.77 -9.35 -5.98
N SER A 142 -5.34 -9.44 -4.71
CA SER A 142 -5.92 -8.62 -3.62
C SER A 142 -5.59 -7.12 -3.70
N SER A 143 -4.60 -6.70 -4.49
CA SER A 143 -4.32 -5.26 -4.73
C SER A 143 -5.29 -4.61 -5.73
N ILE A 144 -6.19 -5.39 -6.33
CA ILE A 144 -7.10 -4.96 -7.40
C ILE A 144 -8.54 -5.02 -6.89
N GLY A 145 -9.37 -4.07 -7.32
CA GLY A 145 -10.80 -4.04 -6.99
C GLY A 145 -11.15 -3.22 -5.75
N GLY A 146 -10.14 -2.76 -4.97
CA GLY A 146 -10.34 -1.83 -3.87
C GLY A 146 -11.09 -2.39 -2.67
N LYS A 147 -11.19 -3.71 -2.53
CA LYS A 147 -11.72 -4.33 -1.32
C LYS A 147 -10.76 -4.07 -0.18
N THR A 148 -11.23 -3.39 0.86
CA THR A 148 -10.46 -3.10 2.07
C THR A 148 -11.30 -3.42 3.29
N GLY A 149 -10.68 -3.93 4.36
CA GLY A 149 -11.48 -4.29 5.52
C GLY A 149 -10.71 -5.06 6.58
N ILE A 150 -11.45 -5.41 7.62
CA ILE A 150 -10.94 -6.06 8.82
C ILE A 150 -11.82 -7.22 9.25
N ASN A 151 -11.25 -8.05 10.11
CA ASN A 151 -11.95 -9.13 10.77
C ASN A 151 -12.62 -8.66 12.06
N THR A 152 -13.69 -9.33 12.43
CA THR A 152 -14.39 -9.20 13.70
C THR A 152 -14.37 -10.54 14.45
N LYS A 153 -14.97 -10.57 15.63
CA LYS A 153 -15.15 -11.83 16.38
C LYS A 153 -16.12 -12.78 15.66
N GLU A 154 -17.06 -12.22 14.92
CA GLU A 154 -18.13 -12.93 14.21
C GLU A 154 -17.66 -13.51 12.87
N GLY A 155 -16.57 -12.98 12.31
CA GLY A 155 -16.05 -13.50 11.04
C GLY A 155 -15.01 -12.63 10.36
N LYS A 156 -14.48 -13.14 9.24
CA LYS A 156 -13.49 -12.45 8.42
C LYS A 156 -14.15 -11.45 7.47
N ASN A 157 -13.49 -10.30 7.29
CA ASN A 157 -13.83 -9.29 6.28
C ASN A 157 -15.27 -8.72 6.38
N LEU A 158 -15.87 -8.73 7.57
CA LEU A 158 -17.25 -8.25 7.76
C LEU A 158 -17.37 -6.73 7.85
N ILE A 159 -16.27 -6.03 8.16
CA ILE A 159 -16.22 -4.57 8.24
C ILE A 159 -15.18 -4.06 7.25
N GLY A 160 -15.56 -3.12 6.40
CA GLY A 160 -14.67 -2.58 5.39
C GLY A 160 -15.33 -1.59 4.45
N SER A 161 -14.60 -1.24 3.41
CA SER A 161 -15.07 -0.35 2.34
C SER A 161 -14.49 -0.76 1.00
N PHE A 162 -15.17 -0.36 -0.08
CA PHE A 162 -14.58 -0.36 -1.42
C PHE A 162 -13.80 0.95 -1.60
N TYR A 163 -12.49 0.90 -1.43
CA TYR A 163 -11.63 2.06 -1.51
C TYR A 163 -10.46 1.83 -2.48
N GLN A 164 -10.52 2.48 -3.63
CA GLN A 164 -9.56 2.25 -4.71
C GLN A 164 -8.21 2.93 -4.40
N PRO A 165 -7.08 2.27 -4.67
CA PRO A 165 -5.78 2.93 -4.62
C PRO A 165 -5.65 3.93 -5.76
N LYS A 166 -4.92 5.02 -5.56
CA LYS A 166 -4.56 5.96 -6.62
C LYS A 166 -3.55 5.37 -7.62
N ILE A 167 -2.77 4.40 -7.16
CA ILE A 167 -1.81 3.63 -7.96
C ILE A 167 -1.44 2.35 -7.23
N VAL A 168 -1.17 1.28 -8.00
CA VAL A 168 -0.52 0.06 -7.50
C VAL A 168 0.87 -0.05 -8.12
N ILE A 169 1.89 -0.30 -7.30
CA ILE A 169 3.28 -0.50 -7.73
C ILE A 169 3.68 -1.94 -7.45
N SER A 170 3.61 -2.78 -8.46
CA SER A 170 3.91 -4.22 -8.38
C SER A 170 5.36 -4.47 -8.81
N ASP A 171 6.28 -4.43 -7.82
CA ASP A 171 7.70 -4.72 -8.06
C ASP A 171 7.98 -6.21 -7.86
N THR A 172 8.35 -6.89 -8.95
CA THR A 172 8.62 -8.33 -8.94
C THR A 172 9.85 -8.73 -8.11
N ASP A 173 10.74 -7.78 -7.76
CA ASP A 173 11.86 -8.08 -6.87
C ASP A 173 11.41 -8.45 -5.44
N PHE A 174 10.20 -8.08 -5.02
CA PHE A 174 9.66 -8.56 -3.75
C PHE A 174 9.47 -10.08 -3.74
N LEU A 175 9.05 -10.67 -4.86
CA LEU A 175 8.82 -12.12 -4.96
C LEU A 175 10.09 -12.93 -4.68
N LYS A 176 11.26 -12.39 -5.03
CA LYS A 176 12.57 -13.01 -4.73
C LYS A 176 12.88 -13.05 -3.23
N THR A 177 12.11 -12.36 -2.41
CA THR A 177 12.32 -12.29 -0.96
C THR A 177 11.37 -13.20 -0.17
N LEU A 178 10.46 -13.87 -0.87
CA LEU A 178 9.48 -14.78 -0.29
C LEU A 178 10.06 -16.19 -0.11
N ASN A 179 9.50 -16.94 0.83
CA ASN A 179 9.79 -18.38 0.96
C ASN A 179 9.13 -19.14 -0.20
N LYS A 180 9.69 -20.29 -0.59
CA LYS A 180 9.15 -21.12 -1.70
C LYS A 180 7.67 -21.51 -1.54
N ARG A 181 7.11 -21.50 -0.33
CA ARG A 181 5.69 -21.79 -0.06
C ARG A 181 4.76 -20.60 -0.27
N GLU A 182 5.31 -19.40 -0.48
CA GLU A 182 4.56 -18.14 -0.67
C GLU A 182 4.57 -17.67 -2.13
N ILE A 183 5.22 -18.44 -3.00
CA ILE A 183 5.25 -18.36 -4.45
C ILE A 183 4.52 -19.59 -4.99
#